data_0e179d58a3e8c0e8be84efb19ef55f4c
#
_entry.id   0e179d58a3e8c0e8be84efb19ef55f4c
#
_cell.length_a   1.000
_cell.length_b   1.000
_cell.length_c   1.000
_cell.angle_alpha   90.00
_cell.angle_beta   90.00
_cell.angle_gamma   90.00
#
_symmetry.space_group_name_H-M   'P 1'
#
loop_
_entity.id
_entity.type
_entity.pdbx_description
1 polymer ?
#
loop_
_entity_poly.entity_id
_entity_poly.type
_entity_poly.pdbx_seq_one_letter_code
_entity_poly.pdbx_strand_id
1 'polypeptide(L)'
;MAQNEYAVRLEHVTKTFGPVVANKDVSLGVRRGEILALLGENGSGKTTLMNMIAGIYFPDEGEIYVGDKAVTIRSPRDALDLGIGMIHQHFKLVDVFSATENIALSMGGGEKFDLKKVHDKARAICEKYEFNLDLDQKVYEMSVSQKQTLEIVKVLYRGADILILDEPTAVLTPQETEKLFSVIRNMKADGKAVIIITHKLHEVLSISDRVAILRKGAYVGDIATRDADEAKLTERMVGEKVELNIDRPEPVDPVKRLDIQHLTVHSAEGITVLDDASFPVYGGEILGIAGISGNGQKELLEAIAGLQPTESGASIEYYAPEASAPVQLIGKSPKAIREAGIHLSFVPEDRLGMGLVGSMGMTDNMMLKSYGKGHSPIVDRKAPHDLAETIKKELGVVTPDLNTPVSRLSGGNVQKVLVGRELAANPIVLMTAYAVRGLDINTSYTIYHLLNEQKKRGVAVIYVGEDLDVLLELCDRIVVLCGGKVNGILDGRKTTKEEVGLRMTNLVKEEQA
;
A
#
# COMPACT_ATOMS: atom_id res chain seq x y z
N MET A 1 25.96 -36.31 -13.03
CA MET A 1 26.17 -35.26 -12.00
C MET A 1 24.87 -34.47 -11.96
N ALA A 2 24.07 -34.57 -10.89
CA ALA A 2 22.88 -33.77 -10.77
C ALA A 2 23.33 -32.30 -10.75
N GLN A 3 22.92 -31.53 -11.76
CA GLN A 3 23.16 -30.10 -11.81
C GLN A 3 22.45 -29.47 -10.59
N ASN A 4 23.19 -28.56 -9.93
CA ASN A 4 22.71 -27.70 -8.86
C ASN A 4 21.30 -27.19 -9.13
N GLU A 5 20.28 -27.87 -8.63
CA GLU A 5 18.87 -27.57 -8.91
C GLU A 5 18.44 -26.25 -8.23
N TYR A 6 18.98 -25.99 -7.04
CA TYR A 6 18.62 -24.83 -6.23
C TYR A 6 19.69 -23.73 -6.29
N ALA A 7 19.25 -22.48 -6.49
CA ALA A 7 20.09 -21.30 -6.34
C ALA A 7 20.30 -20.99 -4.84
N VAL A 8 19.22 -21.02 -4.07
CA VAL A 8 19.22 -20.86 -2.62
C VAL A 8 18.22 -21.82 -1.98
N ARG A 9 18.58 -22.37 -0.82
CA ARG A 9 17.75 -23.30 -0.05
C ARG A 9 17.90 -23.03 1.45
N LEU A 10 16.76 -23.04 2.13
CA LEU A 10 16.63 -22.92 3.58
C LEU A 10 16.23 -24.28 4.12
N GLU A 11 16.83 -24.71 5.22
CA GLU A 11 16.51 -25.95 5.90
C GLU A 11 16.29 -25.69 7.39
N HIS A 12 15.05 -25.96 7.84
CA HIS A 12 14.64 -25.86 9.24
C HIS A 12 14.91 -24.50 9.89
N VAL A 13 14.79 -23.41 9.12
CA VAL A 13 15.15 -22.06 9.57
C VAL A 13 14.11 -21.52 10.52
N THR A 14 14.57 -21.12 11.72
CA THR A 14 13.76 -20.49 12.77
C THR A 14 14.33 -19.13 13.13
N LYS A 15 13.43 -18.14 13.34
CA LYS A 15 13.78 -16.80 13.82
C LYS A 15 12.80 -16.30 14.85
N THR A 16 13.34 -15.84 16.00
CA THR A 16 12.57 -15.29 17.09
C THR A 16 13.01 -13.86 17.42
N PHE A 17 12.08 -13.05 17.91
CA PHE A 17 12.34 -11.71 18.45
C PHE A 17 11.67 -11.62 19.83
N GLY A 18 12.42 -11.93 20.89
CA GLY A 18 11.86 -12.05 22.23
C GLY A 18 10.75 -13.11 22.28
N PRO A 19 9.51 -12.78 22.66
CA PRO A 19 8.41 -13.74 22.71
C PRO A 19 7.78 -14.04 21.34
N VAL A 20 8.15 -13.31 20.29
CA VAL A 20 7.56 -13.44 18.96
C VAL A 20 8.38 -14.39 18.11
N VAL A 21 7.76 -15.49 17.65
CA VAL A 21 8.35 -16.40 16.67
C VAL A 21 7.95 -15.89 15.28
N ALA A 22 8.88 -15.25 14.60
CA ALA A 22 8.63 -14.66 13.27
C ALA A 22 8.66 -15.72 12.15
N ASN A 23 9.58 -16.68 12.25
CA ASN A 23 9.64 -17.87 11.38
C ASN A 23 9.90 -19.10 12.24
N LYS A 24 9.22 -20.20 11.92
CA LYS A 24 9.32 -21.46 12.66
C LYS A 24 9.53 -22.62 11.70
N ASP A 25 10.68 -23.27 11.79
CA ASP A 25 10.99 -24.51 11.06
C ASP A 25 10.71 -24.41 9.54
N VAL A 26 11.17 -23.31 8.91
CA VAL A 26 10.91 -23.05 7.50
C VAL A 26 11.94 -23.74 6.63
N SER A 27 11.47 -24.62 5.73
CA SER A 27 12.29 -25.26 4.70
C SER A 27 11.74 -24.89 3.33
N LEU A 28 12.54 -24.14 2.54
CA LEU A 28 12.14 -23.58 1.24
C LEU A 28 13.34 -23.52 0.32
N GLY A 29 13.17 -23.91 -0.94
CA GLY A 29 14.20 -23.78 -1.98
C GLY A 29 13.72 -22.99 -3.20
N VAL A 30 14.63 -22.27 -3.83
CA VAL A 30 14.42 -21.52 -5.08
C VAL A 30 15.38 -22.06 -6.13
N ARG A 31 14.84 -22.45 -7.28
CA ARG A 31 15.65 -23.05 -8.37
C ARG A 31 16.32 -21.97 -9.22
N ARG A 32 17.37 -22.36 -9.93
CA ARG A 32 17.97 -21.49 -10.97
C ARG A 32 17.00 -21.31 -12.12
N GLY A 33 16.87 -20.07 -12.61
CA GLY A 33 15.92 -19.74 -13.68
C GLY A 33 14.47 -19.90 -13.26
N GLU A 34 14.15 -19.74 -11.97
CA GLU A 34 12.81 -19.77 -11.42
C GLU A 34 12.41 -18.39 -10.90
N ILE A 35 11.16 -18.04 -11.13
CA ILE A 35 10.50 -16.92 -10.42
C ILE A 35 9.60 -17.54 -9.35
N LEU A 36 10.00 -17.41 -8.09
CA LEU A 36 9.22 -17.85 -6.94
C LEU A 36 8.48 -16.67 -6.34
N ALA A 37 7.15 -16.75 -6.25
CA ALA A 37 6.38 -15.81 -5.44
C ALA A 37 6.30 -16.30 -4.00
N LEU A 38 6.58 -15.43 -3.04
CA LEU A 38 6.42 -15.69 -1.61
C LEU A 38 5.19 -14.93 -1.10
N LEU A 39 4.12 -15.67 -0.85
CA LEU A 39 2.85 -15.17 -0.36
C LEU A 39 2.65 -15.40 1.14
N GLY A 40 1.75 -14.64 1.70
CA GLY A 40 1.29 -14.73 3.10
C GLY A 40 0.73 -13.41 3.57
N GLU A 41 -0.09 -13.44 4.60
CA GLU A 41 -0.65 -12.23 5.21
C GLU A 41 0.44 -11.33 5.82
N ASN A 42 0.10 -10.08 6.10
CA ASN A 42 1.00 -9.17 6.81
C ASN A 42 1.35 -9.74 8.20
N GLY A 43 2.65 -9.72 8.53
CA GLY A 43 3.14 -10.36 9.75
C GLY A 43 3.34 -11.88 9.66
N SER A 44 3.17 -12.50 8.49
CA SER A 44 3.42 -13.96 8.32
C SER A 44 4.90 -14.35 8.28
N GLY A 45 5.84 -13.39 8.38
CA GLY A 45 7.27 -13.65 8.43
C GLY A 45 8.01 -13.56 7.07
N LYS A 46 7.37 -13.16 5.98
CA LYS A 46 7.98 -13.08 4.62
C LYS A 46 9.25 -12.22 4.60
N THR A 47 9.11 -10.95 4.99
CA THR A 47 10.23 -10.01 5.01
C THR A 47 11.33 -10.46 5.99
N THR A 48 10.96 -11.07 7.13
CA THR A 48 11.93 -11.63 8.07
C THR A 48 12.73 -12.77 7.43
N LEU A 49 12.05 -13.69 6.74
CA LEU A 49 12.69 -14.80 6.05
C LEU A 49 13.68 -14.31 4.98
N MET A 50 13.27 -13.34 4.18
CA MET A 50 14.10 -12.77 3.12
C MET A 50 15.26 -11.95 3.70
N ASN A 51 15.05 -11.24 4.79
CA ASN A 51 16.12 -10.53 5.51
C ASN A 51 17.18 -11.46 6.08
N MET A 52 16.85 -12.71 6.38
CA MET A 52 17.87 -13.70 6.75
C MET A 52 18.74 -14.10 5.55
N ILE A 53 18.14 -14.30 4.38
CA ILE A 53 18.89 -14.58 3.14
C ILE A 53 19.71 -13.36 2.72
N ALA A 54 19.19 -12.14 2.93
CA ALA A 54 19.89 -10.90 2.60
C ALA A 54 20.95 -10.48 3.64
N GLY A 55 21.14 -11.25 4.71
CA GLY A 55 22.15 -10.99 5.74
C GLY A 55 21.84 -9.83 6.70
N ILE A 56 20.56 -9.40 6.79
CA ILE A 56 20.10 -8.38 7.75
C ILE A 56 19.82 -9.03 9.11
N TYR A 57 19.23 -10.22 9.10
CA TYR A 57 19.02 -11.02 10.30
C TYR A 57 19.80 -12.33 10.19
N PHE A 58 20.13 -12.88 11.35
CA PHE A 58 20.74 -14.20 11.47
C PHE A 58 19.69 -15.20 11.95
N PRO A 59 19.58 -16.41 11.36
CA PRO A 59 18.68 -17.44 11.87
C PRO A 59 19.13 -17.91 13.23
N ASP A 60 18.18 -18.21 14.11
CA ASP A 60 18.46 -18.76 15.43
C ASP A 60 18.69 -20.28 15.35
N GLU A 61 18.01 -20.94 14.38
CA GLU A 61 18.16 -22.37 14.09
C GLU A 61 18.08 -22.60 12.58
N GLY A 62 18.60 -23.74 12.12
CA GLY A 62 18.57 -24.16 10.73
C GLY A 62 19.75 -23.66 9.92
N GLU A 63 19.76 -23.98 8.62
CA GLU A 63 20.88 -23.71 7.72
C GLU A 63 20.41 -23.07 6.41
N ILE A 64 21.26 -22.22 5.83
CA ILE A 64 21.06 -21.62 4.51
C ILE A 64 22.12 -22.20 3.56
N TYR A 65 21.68 -22.63 2.38
CA TYR A 65 22.53 -23.13 1.31
C TYR A 65 22.47 -22.21 0.09
N VAL A 66 23.60 -21.90 -0.50
CA VAL A 66 23.72 -21.26 -1.81
C VAL A 66 24.35 -22.28 -2.76
N GLY A 67 23.56 -22.71 -3.74
CA GLY A 67 23.87 -23.94 -4.45
C GLY A 67 23.91 -25.13 -3.49
N ASP A 68 25.02 -25.91 -3.54
CA ASP A 68 25.21 -27.09 -2.67
C ASP A 68 26.00 -26.78 -1.37
N LYS A 69 26.34 -25.51 -1.13
CA LYS A 69 27.18 -25.14 0.02
C LYS A 69 26.36 -24.54 1.14
N ALA A 70 26.46 -25.09 2.34
CA ALA A 70 25.99 -24.43 3.54
C ALA A 70 26.81 -23.14 3.75
N VAL A 71 26.11 -22.03 3.98
CA VAL A 71 26.71 -20.71 4.10
C VAL A 71 26.23 -20.01 5.37
N THR A 72 27.11 -19.22 5.96
CA THR A 72 26.76 -18.34 7.07
C THR A 72 26.77 -16.91 6.57
N ILE A 73 25.56 -16.30 6.47
CA ILE A 73 25.39 -14.93 5.98
C ILE A 73 25.27 -14.02 7.19
N ARG A 74 26.31 -13.24 7.51
CA ARG A 74 26.39 -12.37 8.69
C ARG A 74 26.13 -10.91 8.40
N SER A 75 26.14 -10.53 7.13
CA SER A 75 25.95 -9.15 6.68
C SER A 75 25.39 -9.11 5.27
N PRO A 76 24.77 -7.98 4.86
CA PRO A 76 24.36 -7.78 3.48
C PRO A 76 25.51 -7.85 2.47
N ARG A 77 26.75 -7.59 2.92
CA ARG A 77 27.94 -7.75 2.10
C ARG A 77 28.22 -9.22 1.80
N ASP A 78 28.13 -10.09 2.80
CA ASP A 78 28.31 -11.54 2.62
C ASP A 78 27.26 -12.09 1.63
N ALA A 79 26.00 -11.61 1.73
CA ALA A 79 24.93 -11.98 0.80
C ALA A 79 25.29 -11.56 -0.65
N LEU A 80 25.75 -10.33 -0.85
CA LEU A 80 26.18 -9.84 -2.16
C LEU A 80 27.37 -10.63 -2.71
N ASP A 81 28.35 -10.96 -1.88
CA ASP A 81 29.52 -11.74 -2.28
C ASP A 81 29.14 -13.21 -2.66
N LEU A 82 27.99 -13.68 -2.18
CA LEU A 82 27.36 -14.95 -2.56
C LEU A 82 26.41 -14.82 -3.78
N GLY A 83 26.32 -13.64 -4.37
CA GLY A 83 25.45 -13.37 -5.51
C GLY A 83 23.97 -13.15 -5.14
N ILE A 84 23.66 -12.82 -3.90
CA ILE A 84 22.29 -12.53 -3.43
C ILE A 84 22.12 -11.02 -3.34
N GLY A 85 21.11 -10.49 -4.03
CA GLY A 85 20.75 -9.08 -3.98
C GLY A 85 19.29 -8.88 -3.58
N MET A 86 19.03 -7.92 -2.69
CA MET A 86 17.68 -7.57 -2.26
C MET A 86 17.35 -6.12 -2.60
N ILE A 87 16.20 -5.93 -3.25
CA ILE A 87 15.58 -4.65 -3.50
C ILE A 87 14.46 -4.47 -2.50
N HIS A 88 14.58 -3.44 -1.65
CA HIS A 88 13.63 -3.17 -0.57
C HIS A 88 12.45 -2.34 -1.07
N GLN A 89 11.34 -2.39 -0.35
CA GLN A 89 10.16 -1.56 -0.60
C GLN A 89 10.46 -0.05 -0.58
N HIS A 90 11.42 0.40 0.24
CA HIS A 90 11.89 1.79 0.27
C HIS A 90 13.27 1.89 -0.38
N PHE A 91 13.41 2.79 -1.34
CA PHE A 91 14.66 2.98 -2.09
C PHE A 91 15.80 3.43 -1.18
N LYS A 92 16.95 2.80 -1.35
CA LYS A 92 18.20 3.16 -0.66
C LYS A 92 19.12 3.92 -1.61
N LEU A 93 18.62 5.06 -2.10
CA LEU A 93 19.32 5.94 -3.04
C LEU A 93 19.68 7.26 -2.37
N VAL A 94 20.75 7.87 -2.84
CA VAL A 94 21.17 9.21 -2.45
C VAL A 94 20.63 10.19 -3.50
N ASP A 95 19.66 11.00 -3.13
CA ASP A 95 18.89 11.83 -4.06
C ASP A 95 19.75 12.84 -4.84
N VAL A 96 20.76 13.41 -4.22
CA VAL A 96 21.65 14.40 -4.85
C VAL A 96 22.69 13.81 -5.81
N PHE A 97 22.82 12.48 -5.87
CA PHE A 97 23.73 11.76 -6.73
C PHE A 97 23.07 11.34 -8.04
N SER A 98 23.86 11.16 -9.09
CA SER A 98 23.40 10.56 -10.34
C SER A 98 23.19 9.04 -10.19
N ALA A 99 22.57 8.41 -11.20
CA ALA A 99 22.46 6.95 -11.24
C ALA A 99 23.83 6.29 -11.17
N THR A 100 24.79 6.74 -11.99
CA THR A 100 26.18 6.24 -11.97
C THR A 100 26.83 6.37 -10.60
N GLU A 101 26.68 7.52 -9.96
CA GLU A 101 27.25 7.78 -8.60
C GLU A 101 26.62 6.85 -7.56
N ASN A 102 25.30 6.63 -7.61
CA ASN A 102 24.59 5.69 -6.72
C ASN A 102 25.04 4.24 -6.95
N ILE A 103 25.28 3.83 -8.20
CA ILE A 103 25.83 2.50 -8.50
C ILE A 103 27.25 2.39 -7.95
N ALA A 104 28.07 3.42 -8.10
CA ALA A 104 29.44 3.46 -7.59
C ALA A 104 29.52 3.30 -6.07
N LEU A 105 28.58 3.86 -5.31
CA LEU A 105 28.49 3.65 -3.85
C LEU A 105 28.32 2.18 -3.46
N SER A 106 27.80 1.36 -4.36
CA SER A 106 27.63 -0.08 -4.11
C SER A 106 28.91 -0.91 -4.34
N MET A 107 29.99 -0.32 -4.85
CA MET A 107 31.25 -1.05 -5.14
C MET A 107 31.86 -1.64 -3.87
N GLY A 108 32.50 -2.80 -4.02
CA GLY A 108 33.25 -3.45 -2.93
C GLY A 108 34.55 -2.72 -2.60
N GLY A 109 34.96 -2.78 -1.33
CA GLY A 109 36.27 -2.26 -0.92
C GLY A 109 37.40 -3.04 -1.61
N GLY A 110 38.27 -2.30 -2.33
CA GLY A 110 39.41 -2.88 -3.04
C GLY A 110 39.41 -2.65 -4.57
N GLU A 111 38.28 -2.30 -5.16
CA GLU A 111 38.23 -1.86 -6.55
C GLU A 111 38.69 -0.40 -6.66
N LYS A 112 39.54 -0.13 -7.66
CA LYS A 112 39.95 1.26 -7.95
C LYS A 112 38.73 2.03 -8.44
N PHE A 113 38.39 3.12 -7.72
CA PHE A 113 37.28 3.98 -8.07
C PHE A 113 37.50 4.65 -9.44
N ASP A 114 36.60 4.35 -10.40
CA ASP A 114 36.59 4.89 -11.74
C ASP A 114 35.17 5.00 -12.25
N LEU A 115 34.57 6.20 -12.14
CA LEU A 115 33.19 6.47 -12.54
C LEU A 115 32.91 6.12 -14.00
N LYS A 116 33.91 6.29 -14.91
CA LYS A 116 33.72 5.95 -16.32
C LYS A 116 33.52 4.45 -16.51
N LYS A 117 34.31 3.63 -15.84
CA LYS A 117 34.12 2.17 -15.85
C LYS A 117 32.81 1.73 -15.27
N VAL A 118 32.37 2.40 -14.17
CA VAL A 118 31.05 2.15 -13.56
C VAL A 118 29.95 2.45 -14.55
N HIS A 119 30.01 3.62 -15.19
CA HIS A 119 29.05 4.04 -16.19
C HIS A 119 28.99 3.08 -17.38
N ASP A 120 30.15 2.69 -17.95
CA ASP A 120 30.20 1.80 -19.12
C ASP A 120 29.65 0.40 -18.79
N LYS A 121 29.98 -0.16 -17.61
CA LYS A 121 29.41 -1.44 -17.14
C LYS A 121 27.91 -1.34 -16.85
N ALA A 122 27.45 -0.26 -16.23
CA ALA A 122 26.04 -0.03 -15.96
C ALA A 122 25.24 0.12 -17.27
N ARG A 123 25.81 0.82 -18.27
CA ARG A 123 25.21 0.94 -19.61
C ARG A 123 25.04 -0.43 -20.27
N ALA A 124 26.06 -1.29 -20.24
CA ALA A 124 25.97 -2.63 -20.79
C ALA A 124 24.88 -3.48 -20.10
N ILE A 125 24.64 -3.29 -18.79
CA ILE A 125 23.54 -3.94 -18.07
C ILE A 125 22.20 -3.37 -18.56
N CYS A 126 22.09 -2.04 -18.69
CA CYS A 126 20.86 -1.41 -19.19
C CYS A 126 20.52 -1.89 -20.61
N GLU A 127 21.51 -1.97 -21.50
CA GLU A 127 21.32 -2.50 -22.87
C GLU A 127 20.90 -3.97 -22.85
N LYS A 128 21.54 -4.80 -22.03
CA LYS A 128 21.24 -6.24 -21.94
C LYS A 128 19.79 -6.53 -21.51
N TYR A 129 19.26 -5.77 -20.55
CA TYR A 129 17.91 -5.98 -19.98
C TYR A 129 16.89 -4.97 -20.47
N GLU A 130 17.24 -4.15 -21.47
CA GLU A 130 16.37 -3.14 -22.08
C GLU A 130 15.84 -2.10 -21.08
N PHE A 131 16.66 -1.72 -20.08
CA PHE A 131 16.31 -0.68 -19.15
C PHE A 131 16.42 0.70 -19.81
N ASN A 132 15.37 1.48 -19.69
CA ASN A 132 15.38 2.91 -20.05
C ASN A 132 15.78 3.75 -18.83
N LEU A 133 17.08 3.88 -18.58
CA LEU A 133 17.65 4.63 -17.47
C LEU A 133 18.75 5.56 -17.96
N ASP A 134 18.59 6.86 -17.73
CA ASP A 134 19.66 7.84 -17.91
C ASP A 134 20.63 7.76 -16.72
N LEU A 135 21.85 7.31 -17.00
CA LEU A 135 22.89 7.09 -15.99
C LEU A 135 23.47 8.38 -15.40
N ASP A 136 23.28 9.51 -16.07
CA ASP A 136 23.76 10.82 -15.64
C ASP A 136 22.69 11.64 -14.92
N GLN A 137 21.41 11.23 -14.99
CA GLN A 137 20.27 11.86 -14.31
C GLN A 137 20.43 11.79 -12.79
N LYS A 138 20.12 12.89 -12.10
CA LYS A 138 20.09 12.94 -10.62
C LYS A 138 18.85 12.23 -10.09
N VAL A 139 19.01 11.52 -8.98
CA VAL A 139 17.93 10.69 -8.41
C VAL A 139 16.70 11.50 -8.00
N TYR A 140 16.87 12.74 -7.53
CA TYR A 140 15.72 13.61 -7.19
C TYR A 140 14.86 14.00 -8.40
N GLU A 141 15.40 13.93 -9.62
CA GLU A 141 14.68 14.18 -10.88
C GLU A 141 14.00 12.92 -11.45
N MET A 142 14.31 11.75 -10.88
CA MET A 142 13.80 10.45 -11.36
C MET A 142 12.38 10.19 -10.92
N SER A 143 11.59 9.60 -11.83
CA SER A 143 10.32 8.98 -11.46
C SER A 143 10.54 7.78 -10.52
N VAL A 144 9.48 7.35 -9.85
CA VAL A 144 9.51 6.18 -8.96
C VAL A 144 9.94 4.92 -9.72
N SER A 145 9.46 4.74 -10.94
CA SER A 145 9.83 3.63 -11.82
C SER A 145 11.33 3.65 -12.20
N GLN A 146 11.89 4.83 -12.47
CA GLN A 146 13.32 4.98 -12.73
C GLN A 146 14.17 4.67 -11.48
N LYS A 147 13.73 5.11 -10.30
CA LYS A 147 14.39 4.76 -9.02
C LYS A 147 14.38 3.26 -8.77
N GLN A 148 13.27 2.59 -9.05
CA GLN A 148 13.15 1.13 -8.98
C GLN A 148 14.13 0.44 -9.95
N THR A 149 14.17 0.91 -11.18
CA THR A 149 15.12 0.40 -12.19
C THR A 149 16.57 0.58 -11.74
N LEU A 150 16.91 1.75 -11.18
CA LEU A 150 18.25 2.02 -10.65
C LEU A 150 18.64 1.04 -9.52
N GLU A 151 17.73 0.72 -8.60
CA GLU A 151 17.98 -0.27 -7.53
C GLU A 151 18.27 -1.66 -8.13
N ILE A 152 17.53 -2.07 -9.17
CA ILE A 152 17.77 -3.33 -9.86
C ILE A 152 19.15 -3.32 -10.54
N VAL A 153 19.49 -2.25 -11.26
CA VAL A 153 20.80 -2.11 -11.94
C VAL A 153 21.95 -2.15 -10.95
N LYS A 154 21.81 -1.52 -9.77
CA LYS A 154 22.81 -1.58 -8.67
C LYS A 154 23.11 -3.01 -8.25
N VAL A 155 22.07 -3.81 -8.05
CA VAL A 155 22.20 -5.21 -7.62
C VAL A 155 22.80 -6.07 -8.72
N LEU A 156 22.38 -5.86 -9.97
CA LEU A 156 22.96 -6.56 -11.13
C LEU A 156 24.43 -6.17 -11.40
N TYR A 157 24.77 -4.90 -11.20
CA TYR A 157 26.15 -4.42 -11.31
C TYR A 157 27.10 -5.17 -10.38
N ARG A 158 26.62 -5.52 -9.18
CA ARG A 158 27.33 -6.35 -8.18
C ARG A 158 27.39 -7.84 -8.55
N GLY A 159 26.74 -8.25 -9.62
CA GLY A 159 26.76 -9.63 -10.10
C GLY A 159 25.77 -10.55 -9.40
N ALA A 160 24.65 -10.04 -8.92
CA ALA A 160 23.63 -10.87 -8.30
C ALA A 160 23.04 -11.90 -9.28
N ASP A 161 22.96 -13.16 -8.83
CA ASP A 161 22.31 -14.29 -9.52
C ASP A 161 20.99 -14.69 -8.83
N ILE A 162 20.80 -14.25 -7.58
CA ILE A 162 19.59 -14.45 -6.79
C ILE A 162 19.07 -13.06 -6.43
N LEU A 163 17.88 -12.71 -6.92
CA LEU A 163 17.27 -11.41 -6.68
C LEU A 163 16.03 -11.58 -5.79
N ILE A 164 15.94 -10.77 -4.76
CA ILE A 164 14.79 -10.67 -3.87
C ILE A 164 14.14 -9.31 -4.10
N LEU A 165 12.87 -9.30 -4.48
CA LEU A 165 12.07 -8.09 -4.75
C LEU A 165 10.96 -8.01 -3.71
N ASP A 166 11.01 -7.02 -2.83
CA ASP A 166 10.01 -6.82 -1.77
C ASP A 166 9.00 -5.75 -2.20
N GLU A 167 7.77 -6.16 -2.50
CA GLU A 167 6.66 -5.32 -2.99
C GLU A 167 7.05 -4.42 -4.19
N PRO A 168 7.62 -4.99 -5.27
CA PRO A 168 8.25 -4.19 -6.32
C PRO A 168 7.27 -3.36 -7.15
N THR A 169 5.99 -3.63 -7.07
CA THR A 169 4.92 -2.99 -7.87
C THR A 169 4.01 -2.08 -7.05
N ALA A 170 4.31 -1.88 -5.76
CA ALA A 170 3.43 -1.15 -4.85
C ALA A 170 3.11 0.29 -5.29
N VAL A 171 4.02 0.92 -6.03
CA VAL A 171 3.92 2.33 -6.46
C VAL A 171 3.98 2.49 -7.99
N LEU A 172 3.90 1.38 -8.74
CA LEU A 172 3.96 1.36 -10.21
C LEU A 172 2.55 1.37 -10.82
N THR A 173 2.45 2.01 -11.97
CA THR A 173 1.26 1.89 -12.83
C THR A 173 1.20 0.51 -13.49
N PRO A 174 0.04 0.09 -14.02
CA PRO A 174 -0.07 -1.18 -14.75
C PRO A 174 0.94 -1.32 -15.89
N GLN A 175 1.17 -0.25 -16.65
CA GLN A 175 2.12 -0.22 -17.77
C GLN A 175 3.58 -0.35 -17.30
N GLU A 176 3.93 0.26 -16.17
CA GLU A 176 5.26 0.14 -15.57
C GLU A 176 5.46 -1.26 -14.96
N THR A 177 4.40 -1.84 -14.37
CA THR A 177 4.40 -3.21 -13.84
C THR A 177 4.71 -4.21 -14.96
N GLU A 178 4.06 -4.10 -16.12
CA GLU A 178 4.33 -4.99 -17.27
C GLU A 178 5.78 -4.85 -17.79
N LYS A 179 6.32 -3.63 -17.82
CA LYS A 179 7.73 -3.41 -18.16
C LYS A 179 8.66 -4.11 -17.16
N LEU A 180 8.40 -3.95 -15.85
CA LEU A 180 9.17 -4.63 -14.82
C LEU A 180 9.07 -6.16 -14.96
N PHE A 181 7.90 -6.70 -15.25
CA PHE A 181 7.70 -8.13 -15.44
C PHE A 181 8.44 -8.66 -16.68
N SER A 182 8.48 -7.87 -17.76
CA SER A 182 9.31 -8.22 -18.93
C SER A 182 10.79 -8.36 -18.56
N VAL A 183 11.31 -7.40 -17.78
CA VAL A 183 12.68 -7.44 -17.28
C VAL A 183 12.94 -8.68 -16.40
N ILE A 184 12.02 -8.99 -15.49
CA ILE A 184 12.13 -10.16 -14.61
C ILE A 184 12.13 -11.46 -15.43
N ARG A 185 11.29 -11.55 -16.47
CA ARG A 185 11.29 -12.70 -17.40
C ARG A 185 12.63 -12.83 -18.15
N ASN A 186 13.23 -11.73 -18.56
CA ASN A 186 14.56 -11.71 -19.19
C ASN A 186 15.65 -12.18 -18.22
N MET A 187 15.60 -11.77 -16.95
CA MET A 187 16.51 -12.24 -15.90
C MET A 187 16.37 -13.75 -15.66
N LYS A 188 15.15 -14.25 -15.61
CA LYS A 188 14.87 -15.70 -15.51
C LYS A 188 15.45 -16.45 -16.71
N ALA A 189 15.25 -15.94 -17.93
CA ALA A 189 15.81 -16.55 -19.15
C ALA A 189 17.35 -16.59 -19.12
N ASP A 190 17.99 -15.66 -18.43
CA ASP A 190 19.43 -15.60 -18.17
C ASP A 190 19.86 -16.59 -17.05
N GLY A 191 18.95 -17.39 -16.52
CA GLY A 191 19.21 -18.38 -15.47
C GLY A 191 19.27 -17.83 -14.05
N LYS A 192 18.90 -16.56 -13.83
CA LYS A 192 18.83 -15.97 -12.50
C LYS A 192 17.62 -16.50 -11.74
N ALA A 193 17.76 -16.65 -10.42
CA ALA A 193 16.65 -16.96 -9.52
C ALA A 193 16.04 -15.66 -9.02
N VAL A 194 14.71 -15.55 -9.09
CA VAL A 194 14.00 -14.35 -8.63
C VAL A 194 12.96 -14.73 -7.58
N ILE A 195 12.98 -14.05 -6.45
CA ILE A 195 11.97 -14.16 -5.39
C ILE A 195 11.18 -12.87 -5.35
N ILE A 196 9.87 -12.94 -5.52
CA ILE A 196 8.98 -11.79 -5.45
C ILE A 196 8.11 -11.91 -4.21
N ILE A 197 8.14 -10.91 -3.34
CA ILE A 197 7.20 -10.76 -2.24
C ILE A 197 6.14 -9.77 -2.70
N THR A 198 4.90 -10.20 -2.75
CA THR A 198 3.74 -9.32 -3.02
C THR A 198 2.48 -9.91 -2.38
N HIS A 199 1.49 -9.08 -2.17
CA HIS A 199 0.15 -9.51 -1.74
C HIS A 199 -0.88 -9.47 -2.89
N LYS A 200 -0.48 -8.99 -4.07
CA LYS A 200 -1.33 -8.87 -5.26
C LYS A 200 -1.37 -10.21 -6.01
N LEU A 201 -2.45 -10.96 -5.82
CA LEU A 201 -2.59 -12.33 -6.33
C LEU A 201 -2.53 -12.42 -7.85
N HIS A 202 -3.16 -11.48 -8.56
CA HIS A 202 -3.13 -11.44 -10.03
C HIS A 202 -1.70 -11.25 -10.58
N GLU A 203 -0.86 -10.44 -9.89
CA GLU A 203 0.55 -10.27 -10.28
C GLU A 203 1.32 -11.59 -10.12
N VAL A 204 1.10 -12.28 -8.99
CA VAL A 204 1.70 -13.59 -8.73
C VAL A 204 1.35 -14.59 -9.83
N LEU A 205 0.07 -14.67 -10.18
CA LEU A 205 -0.43 -15.58 -11.21
C LEU A 205 0.12 -15.25 -12.61
N SER A 206 0.48 -13.99 -12.88
CA SER A 206 0.99 -13.54 -14.18
C SER A 206 2.50 -13.75 -14.38
N ILE A 207 3.30 -13.72 -13.29
CA ILE A 207 4.76 -13.66 -13.42
C ILE A 207 5.48 -14.89 -12.85
N SER A 208 4.95 -15.53 -11.79
CA SER A 208 5.68 -16.59 -11.10
C SER A 208 5.55 -17.96 -11.77
N ASP A 209 6.51 -18.84 -11.49
CA ASP A 209 6.45 -20.25 -11.87
C ASP A 209 5.82 -21.08 -10.75
N ARG A 210 6.09 -20.69 -9.52
CA ARG A 210 5.66 -21.38 -8.30
C ARG A 210 5.40 -20.36 -7.20
N VAL A 211 4.44 -20.68 -6.36
CA VAL A 211 4.01 -19.87 -5.24
C VAL A 211 4.28 -20.61 -3.94
N ALA A 212 5.10 -20.06 -3.08
CA ALA A 212 5.34 -20.53 -1.71
C ALA A 212 4.52 -19.72 -0.72
N ILE A 213 3.94 -20.36 0.28
CA ILE A 213 3.00 -19.72 1.20
C ILE A 213 3.52 -19.80 2.62
N LEU A 214 3.63 -18.63 3.27
CA LEU A 214 3.88 -18.48 4.70
C LEU A 214 2.60 -18.09 5.44
N ARG A 215 2.31 -18.75 6.54
CA ARG A 215 1.20 -18.43 7.43
C ARG A 215 1.63 -18.50 8.88
N LYS A 216 1.49 -17.37 9.61
CA LYS A 216 1.85 -17.27 11.04
C LYS A 216 3.27 -17.78 11.35
N GLY A 217 4.24 -17.43 10.51
CA GLY A 217 5.63 -17.82 10.65
C GLY A 217 6.00 -19.21 10.13
N ALA A 218 5.03 -20.04 9.72
CA ALA A 218 5.28 -21.38 9.23
C ALA A 218 5.13 -21.48 7.71
N TYR A 219 5.91 -22.35 7.08
CA TYR A 219 5.75 -22.70 5.67
C TYR A 219 4.59 -23.70 5.50
N VAL A 220 3.57 -23.31 4.72
CA VAL A 220 2.36 -24.10 4.50
C VAL A 220 2.51 -25.02 3.28
N GLY A 221 3.48 -24.76 2.43
CA GLY A 221 3.75 -25.50 1.19
C GLY A 221 3.81 -24.57 -0.01
N ASP A 222 3.98 -25.16 -1.18
CA ASP A 222 4.00 -24.47 -2.46
C ASP A 222 3.00 -25.07 -3.45
N ILE A 223 2.76 -24.33 -4.52
CA ILE A 223 1.90 -24.74 -5.63
C ILE A 223 2.49 -24.19 -6.93
N ALA A 224 2.49 -24.99 -7.99
CA ALA A 224 2.84 -24.47 -9.32
C ALA A 224 1.80 -23.45 -9.75
N THR A 225 2.23 -22.32 -10.27
CA THR A 225 1.34 -21.20 -10.61
C THR A 225 0.25 -21.60 -11.60
N ARG A 226 0.57 -22.48 -12.55
CA ARG A 226 -0.40 -23.03 -13.51
C ARG A 226 -1.57 -23.82 -12.87
N ASP A 227 -1.39 -24.28 -11.63
CA ASP A 227 -2.39 -25.09 -10.89
C ASP A 227 -3.10 -24.24 -9.80
N ALA A 228 -2.73 -22.96 -9.72
CA ALA A 228 -3.22 -21.98 -8.74
C ALA A 228 -4.30 -21.08 -9.35
N ASP A 229 -5.19 -20.62 -8.49
CA ASP A 229 -6.11 -19.51 -8.72
C ASP A 229 -6.17 -18.65 -7.46
N GLU A 230 -6.74 -17.46 -7.55
CA GLU A 230 -6.79 -16.51 -6.42
C GLU A 230 -7.50 -17.10 -5.20
N ALA A 231 -8.57 -17.84 -5.38
CA ALA A 231 -9.33 -18.45 -4.30
C ALA A 231 -8.50 -19.49 -3.53
N LYS A 232 -7.77 -20.37 -4.26
CA LYS A 232 -6.87 -21.37 -3.64
C LYS A 232 -5.71 -20.73 -2.93
N LEU A 233 -5.11 -19.67 -3.52
CA LEU A 233 -4.00 -18.95 -2.88
C LEU A 233 -4.47 -18.29 -1.59
N THR A 234 -5.62 -17.62 -1.63
CA THR A 234 -6.21 -16.96 -0.45
C THR A 234 -6.56 -17.98 0.64
N GLU A 235 -7.23 -19.08 0.29
CA GLU A 235 -7.57 -20.13 1.26
C GLU A 235 -6.32 -20.68 1.97
N ARG A 236 -5.22 -20.88 1.24
CA ARG A 236 -3.96 -21.34 1.83
C ARG A 236 -3.28 -20.27 2.70
N MET A 237 -3.35 -18.98 2.29
CA MET A 237 -2.77 -17.87 3.03
C MET A 237 -3.49 -17.64 4.36
N VAL A 238 -4.81 -17.62 4.34
CA VAL A 238 -5.67 -17.33 5.50
C VAL A 238 -5.91 -18.60 6.32
N GLY A 239 -6.09 -19.73 5.66
CA GLY A 239 -6.36 -21.03 6.28
C GLY A 239 -7.84 -21.41 6.34
N GLU A 240 -8.70 -20.58 5.79
CA GLU A 240 -10.14 -20.77 5.62
C GLU A 240 -10.60 -20.19 4.28
N LYS A 241 -11.76 -20.60 3.82
CA LYS A 241 -12.34 -20.03 2.60
C LYS A 241 -12.75 -18.58 2.87
N VAL A 242 -12.28 -17.68 2.03
CA VAL A 242 -12.63 -16.26 2.05
C VAL A 242 -13.41 -15.96 0.78
N GLU A 243 -14.54 -15.30 0.91
CA GLU A 243 -15.25 -14.75 -0.25
C GLU A 243 -14.52 -13.49 -0.72
N LEU A 244 -13.83 -13.60 -1.84
CA LEU A 244 -13.11 -12.51 -2.52
C LEU A 244 -14.06 -11.76 -3.47
N ASN A 245 -15.27 -11.44 -3.02
CA ASN A 245 -16.22 -10.70 -3.82
C ASN A 245 -16.60 -9.41 -3.11
N ILE A 246 -16.41 -8.29 -3.79
CA ILE A 246 -16.91 -6.99 -3.34
C ILE A 246 -18.30 -6.82 -3.93
N ASP A 247 -19.34 -7.11 -3.14
CA ASP A 247 -20.71 -6.79 -3.55
C ASP A 247 -20.82 -5.25 -3.73
N ARG A 248 -21.07 -4.80 -4.96
CA ARG A 248 -21.24 -3.39 -5.31
C ARG A 248 -22.69 -3.14 -5.72
N PRO A 249 -23.57 -2.81 -4.77
CA PRO A 249 -24.97 -2.48 -5.08
C PRO A 249 -25.04 -1.25 -6.00
N GLU A 250 -26.10 -1.16 -6.80
CA GLU A 250 -26.37 0.04 -7.61
C GLU A 250 -26.64 1.23 -6.70
N PRO A 251 -26.17 2.45 -7.07
CA PRO A 251 -26.59 3.67 -6.39
C PRO A 251 -28.09 3.87 -6.51
N VAL A 252 -28.74 4.18 -5.40
CA VAL A 252 -30.19 4.46 -5.40
C VAL A 252 -30.38 5.96 -5.18
N ASP A 253 -30.98 6.64 -6.15
CA ASP A 253 -31.32 8.07 -6.13
C ASP A 253 -30.17 8.94 -5.61
N PRO A 254 -29.04 9.01 -6.28
CA PRO A 254 -27.86 9.72 -5.80
C PRO A 254 -28.14 11.22 -5.64
N VAL A 255 -28.02 11.73 -4.42
CA VAL A 255 -28.20 13.15 -4.08
C VAL A 255 -26.86 13.80 -3.84
N LYS A 256 -26.60 14.96 -4.47
CA LYS A 256 -25.36 15.71 -4.25
C LYS A 256 -25.16 16.03 -2.77
N ARG A 257 -24.00 15.68 -2.21
CA ARG A 257 -23.60 15.91 -0.81
C ARG A 257 -22.44 16.87 -0.67
N LEU A 258 -21.49 16.81 -1.63
CA LEU A 258 -20.45 17.82 -1.75
C LEU A 258 -20.36 18.31 -3.20
N ASP A 259 -20.04 19.58 -3.35
CA ASP A 259 -19.65 20.19 -4.62
C ASP A 259 -18.30 20.88 -4.41
N ILE A 260 -17.28 20.33 -5.02
CA ILE A 260 -15.91 20.84 -4.96
C ILE A 260 -15.65 21.60 -6.23
N GLN A 261 -15.22 22.88 -6.13
CA GLN A 261 -14.98 23.77 -7.26
C GLN A 261 -13.67 24.52 -7.07
N HIS A 262 -12.82 24.51 -8.09
CA HIS A 262 -11.58 25.27 -8.17
C HIS A 262 -10.64 25.06 -6.97
N LEU A 263 -10.56 23.82 -6.46
CA LEU A 263 -9.76 23.51 -5.28
C LEU A 263 -8.29 23.46 -5.63
N THR A 264 -7.53 24.43 -5.14
CA THR A 264 -6.06 24.48 -5.23
C THR A 264 -5.44 24.43 -3.83
N VAL A 265 -4.48 23.55 -3.64
CA VAL A 265 -3.78 23.31 -2.35
C VAL A 265 -2.29 23.30 -2.57
N HIS A 266 -1.56 23.94 -1.65
CA HIS A 266 -0.10 23.94 -1.62
C HIS A 266 0.45 23.11 -0.46
N SER A 267 1.61 22.47 -0.67
CA SER A 267 2.36 21.84 0.41
C SER A 267 2.95 22.88 1.36
N ALA A 268 3.53 22.43 2.49
CA ALA A 268 4.22 23.30 3.44
C ALA A 268 5.41 24.05 2.81
N GLU A 269 6.00 23.48 1.75
CA GLU A 269 7.11 24.04 0.98
C GLU A 269 6.64 25.00 -0.13
N GLY A 270 5.32 25.22 -0.27
CA GLY A 270 4.74 26.09 -1.29
C GLY A 270 4.59 25.46 -2.69
N ILE A 271 4.76 24.15 -2.80
CA ILE A 271 4.57 23.42 -4.05
C ILE A 271 3.06 23.15 -4.23
N THR A 272 2.51 23.45 -5.42
CA THR A 272 1.13 23.13 -5.74
C THR A 272 0.96 21.61 -5.85
N VAL A 273 0.17 21.03 -4.95
CA VAL A 273 -0.11 19.58 -4.88
C VAL A 273 -1.48 19.21 -5.42
N LEU A 274 -2.42 20.17 -5.39
CA LEU A 274 -3.69 20.14 -6.12
C LEU A 274 -3.86 21.44 -6.87
N ASP A 275 -4.30 21.36 -8.12
CA ASP A 275 -4.43 22.48 -9.04
C ASP A 275 -5.81 22.42 -9.72
N ASP A 276 -6.70 23.36 -9.34
CA ASP A 276 -8.03 23.58 -9.93
C ASP A 276 -8.95 22.33 -9.94
N ALA A 277 -8.91 21.53 -8.87
CA ALA A 277 -9.73 20.32 -8.79
C ALA A 277 -11.22 20.66 -8.62
N SER A 278 -12.08 20.10 -9.50
CA SER A 278 -13.51 20.35 -9.49
C SER A 278 -14.29 19.06 -9.79
N PHE A 279 -15.18 18.64 -8.87
CA PHE A 279 -16.08 17.49 -9.05
C PHE A 279 -17.14 17.42 -7.95
N PRO A 280 -18.35 16.87 -8.25
CA PRO A 280 -19.37 16.60 -7.25
C PRO A 280 -19.23 15.22 -6.62
N VAL A 281 -19.70 15.07 -5.37
CA VAL A 281 -19.82 13.82 -4.64
C VAL A 281 -21.28 13.58 -4.24
N TYR A 282 -21.78 12.38 -4.48
CA TYR A 282 -23.19 12.06 -4.24
C TYR A 282 -23.36 11.07 -3.09
N GLY A 283 -24.47 11.21 -2.36
CA GLY A 283 -24.91 10.22 -1.39
C GLY A 283 -25.39 8.94 -2.08
N GLY A 284 -25.15 7.79 -1.47
CA GLY A 284 -25.49 6.49 -2.06
C GLY A 284 -24.50 5.99 -3.13
N GLU A 285 -23.35 6.68 -3.28
CA GLU A 285 -22.25 6.20 -4.13
C GLU A 285 -20.94 6.07 -3.35
N ILE A 286 -20.04 5.27 -3.88
CA ILE A 286 -18.62 5.26 -3.50
C ILE A 286 -17.84 5.90 -4.65
N LEU A 287 -17.26 7.09 -4.38
CA LEU A 287 -16.39 7.80 -5.29
C LEU A 287 -14.93 7.42 -5.00
N GLY A 288 -14.30 6.72 -5.94
CA GLY A 288 -12.86 6.40 -5.87
C GLY A 288 -12.00 7.60 -6.28
N ILE A 289 -10.86 7.77 -5.63
CA ILE A 289 -9.83 8.72 -6.06
C ILE A 289 -8.59 7.92 -6.44
N ALA A 290 -8.29 7.86 -7.73
CA ALA A 290 -7.11 7.20 -8.28
C ALA A 290 -6.01 8.22 -8.55
N GLY A 291 -4.75 7.83 -8.40
CA GLY A 291 -3.60 8.67 -8.70
C GLY A 291 -2.31 8.04 -8.19
N ILE A 292 -1.18 8.41 -8.75
CA ILE A 292 0.13 8.04 -8.23
C ILE A 292 0.35 8.74 -6.89
N SER A 293 1.04 8.09 -5.96
CA SER A 293 1.36 8.68 -4.66
C SER A 293 2.00 10.08 -4.82
N GLY A 294 1.46 11.06 -4.09
CA GLY A 294 1.91 12.45 -4.19
C GLY A 294 1.14 13.31 -5.20
N ASN A 295 0.10 12.78 -5.85
CA ASN A 295 -0.74 13.56 -6.79
C ASN A 295 -1.88 14.33 -6.09
N GLY A 296 -1.83 14.53 -4.75
CA GLY A 296 -2.76 15.38 -4.02
C GLY A 296 -3.96 14.66 -3.39
N GLN A 297 -4.03 13.32 -3.43
CA GLN A 297 -5.15 12.55 -2.88
C GLN A 297 -5.35 12.81 -1.38
N LYS A 298 -4.28 12.84 -0.60
CA LYS A 298 -4.29 13.11 0.83
C LYS A 298 -4.71 14.54 1.10
N GLU A 299 -4.09 15.49 0.42
CA GLU A 299 -4.33 16.91 0.56
C GLU A 299 -5.79 17.29 0.19
N LEU A 300 -6.37 16.60 -0.80
CA LEU A 300 -7.78 16.72 -1.14
C LEU A 300 -8.69 16.40 0.06
N LEU A 301 -8.49 15.25 0.71
CA LEU A 301 -9.32 14.85 1.86
C LEU A 301 -9.09 15.76 3.07
N GLU A 302 -7.85 16.16 3.30
CA GLU A 302 -7.49 17.08 4.38
C GLU A 302 -8.09 18.48 4.16
N ALA A 303 -8.14 18.97 2.92
CA ALA A 303 -8.79 20.23 2.58
C ALA A 303 -10.31 20.18 2.82
N ILE A 304 -10.97 19.09 2.41
CA ILE A 304 -12.41 18.88 2.71
C ILE A 304 -12.66 18.81 4.22
N ALA A 305 -11.76 18.21 4.98
CA ALA A 305 -11.84 18.11 6.43
C ALA A 305 -11.50 19.43 7.16
N GLY A 306 -11.06 20.48 6.46
CA GLY A 306 -10.65 21.75 7.04
C GLY A 306 -9.28 21.71 7.73
N LEU A 307 -8.42 20.73 7.35
CA LEU A 307 -7.08 20.54 7.90
C LEU A 307 -5.99 21.20 7.06
N GLN A 308 -6.28 21.51 5.78
CA GLN A 308 -5.37 22.16 4.85
C GLN A 308 -5.92 23.53 4.41
N PRO A 309 -5.09 24.58 4.33
CA PRO A 309 -5.51 25.83 3.70
C PRO A 309 -5.65 25.67 2.19
N THR A 310 -6.56 26.42 1.59
CA THR A 310 -6.83 26.43 0.16
C THR A 310 -6.61 27.81 -0.41
N GLU A 311 -6.36 27.92 -1.72
CA GLU A 311 -6.32 29.21 -2.39
C GLU A 311 -7.66 29.95 -2.38
N SER A 312 -7.59 31.27 -2.59
CA SER A 312 -8.77 32.11 -2.77
C SER A 312 -9.49 31.76 -4.08
N GLY A 313 -10.81 31.65 -4.04
CA GLY A 313 -11.64 31.23 -5.19
C GLY A 313 -12.09 29.78 -5.14
N ALA A 314 -11.47 28.93 -4.31
CA ALA A 314 -11.95 27.57 -4.07
C ALA A 314 -13.31 27.58 -3.35
N SER A 315 -14.15 26.59 -3.67
CA SER A 315 -15.42 26.37 -3.01
C SER A 315 -15.60 24.89 -2.70
N ILE A 316 -16.04 24.57 -1.46
CA ILE A 316 -16.49 23.23 -1.07
C ILE A 316 -17.84 23.39 -0.40
N GLU A 317 -18.90 23.12 -1.15
CA GLU A 317 -20.28 23.23 -0.65
C GLU A 317 -20.76 21.87 -0.12
N TYR A 318 -21.30 21.88 1.09
CA TYR A 318 -21.92 20.72 1.71
C TYR A 318 -23.44 20.84 1.68
N TYR A 319 -24.12 19.82 1.15
CA TYR A 319 -25.57 19.73 1.03
C TYR A 319 -26.13 18.77 2.08
N ALA A 320 -26.65 19.32 3.18
CA ALA A 320 -27.29 18.52 4.22
C ALA A 320 -28.67 18.00 3.75
N PRO A 321 -29.14 16.82 4.23
CA PRO A 321 -30.41 16.24 3.81
C PRO A 321 -31.63 17.15 3.99
N GLU A 322 -31.66 17.96 5.06
CA GLU A 322 -32.80 18.77 5.46
C GLU A 322 -32.54 20.28 5.28
N ALA A 323 -31.40 20.68 4.75
CA ALA A 323 -31.06 22.09 4.56
C ALA A 323 -31.57 22.64 3.22
N SER A 324 -32.13 23.86 3.26
CA SER A 324 -32.58 24.56 2.07
C SER A 324 -31.49 25.20 1.25
N ALA A 325 -30.26 25.31 1.79
CA ALA A 325 -29.11 25.90 1.13
C ALA A 325 -27.82 25.15 1.53
N PRO A 326 -26.82 25.10 0.65
CA PRO A 326 -25.54 24.48 0.96
C PRO A 326 -24.74 25.30 1.99
N VAL A 327 -23.83 24.62 2.68
CA VAL A 327 -22.92 25.23 3.66
C VAL A 327 -21.50 25.19 3.12
N GLN A 328 -20.87 26.38 2.98
CA GLN A 328 -19.47 26.48 2.58
C GLN A 328 -18.54 25.94 3.66
N LEU A 329 -17.61 25.03 3.28
CA LEU A 329 -16.62 24.44 4.20
C LEU A 329 -15.29 25.19 4.20
N ILE A 330 -14.94 25.89 3.13
CA ILE A 330 -13.66 26.63 3.02
C ILE A 330 -13.51 27.61 4.19
N GLY A 331 -12.34 27.62 4.79
CA GLY A 331 -11.98 28.47 5.94
C GLY A 331 -12.56 28.02 7.29
N LYS A 332 -13.33 26.92 7.33
CA LYS A 332 -13.81 26.35 8.59
C LYS A 332 -12.81 25.35 9.15
N SER A 333 -12.55 25.43 10.46
CA SER A 333 -11.79 24.40 11.16
C SER A 333 -12.63 23.11 11.31
N PRO A 334 -11.99 21.94 11.51
CA PRO A 334 -12.69 20.68 11.77
C PRO A 334 -13.68 20.78 12.94
N LYS A 335 -13.36 21.59 13.97
CA LYS A 335 -14.25 21.86 15.09
C LYS A 335 -15.48 22.65 14.65
N ALA A 336 -15.30 23.72 13.87
CA ALA A 336 -16.40 24.55 13.37
C ALA A 336 -17.30 23.77 12.40
N ILE A 337 -16.73 22.90 11.56
CA ILE A 337 -17.49 21.98 10.69
C ILE A 337 -18.41 21.09 11.53
N ARG A 338 -17.89 20.48 12.59
CA ARG A 338 -18.67 19.65 13.50
C ARG A 338 -19.74 20.43 14.27
N GLU A 339 -19.40 21.62 14.79
CA GLU A 339 -20.35 22.49 15.54
C GLU A 339 -21.47 23.02 14.65
N ALA A 340 -21.24 23.15 13.35
CA ALA A 340 -22.28 23.49 12.37
C ALA A 340 -23.22 22.31 12.04
N GLY A 341 -23.10 21.17 12.72
CA GLY A 341 -23.93 19.98 12.50
C GLY A 341 -23.60 19.23 11.22
N ILE A 342 -22.41 19.45 10.66
CA ILE A 342 -21.95 18.77 9.45
C ILE A 342 -21.41 17.39 9.84
N HIS A 343 -22.12 16.37 9.41
CA HIS A 343 -21.79 14.97 9.69
C HIS A 343 -20.75 14.44 8.69
N LEU A 344 -19.50 14.83 8.91
CA LEU A 344 -18.35 14.42 8.11
C LEU A 344 -17.42 13.54 8.96
N SER A 345 -17.14 12.33 8.50
CA SER A 345 -16.18 11.40 9.11
C SER A 345 -14.96 11.22 8.23
N PHE A 346 -13.79 11.16 8.84
CA PHE A 346 -12.52 11.00 8.14
C PHE A 346 -11.68 9.89 8.77
N VAL A 347 -11.32 8.92 7.95
CA VAL A 347 -10.36 7.86 8.27
C VAL A 347 -9.04 8.19 7.59
N PRO A 348 -8.07 8.80 8.30
CA PRO A 348 -6.80 9.21 7.72
C PRO A 348 -5.87 8.02 7.47
N GLU A 349 -4.86 8.23 6.63
CA GLU A 349 -3.78 7.27 6.42
C GLU A 349 -2.97 7.04 7.71
N ASP A 350 -2.60 8.12 8.40
CA ASP A 350 -1.92 8.06 9.70
C ASP A 350 -2.93 7.76 10.83
N ARG A 351 -3.03 6.48 11.17
CA ARG A 351 -4.00 5.95 12.14
C ARG A 351 -3.77 6.47 13.55
N LEU A 352 -2.51 6.60 13.97
CA LEU A 352 -2.13 6.93 15.34
C LEU A 352 -1.66 8.38 15.52
N GLY A 353 -1.25 9.08 14.43
CA GLY A 353 -0.91 10.49 14.47
C GLY A 353 -2.12 11.40 14.29
N MET A 354 -3.09 11.00 13.45
CA MET A 354 -4.28 11.79 13.11
C MET A 354 -5.60 11.12 13.51
N GLY A 355 -5.65 9.79 13.45
CA GLY A 355 -6.89 9.03 13.65
C GLY A 355 -7.23 8.77 15.12
N LEU A 356 -6.35 8.12 15.83
CA LEU A 356 -6.52 7.68 17.23
C LEU A 356 -5.37 8.20 18.10
N VAL A 357 -5.62 8.32 19.39
CA VAL A 357 -4.56 8.58 20.38
C VAL A 357 -3.97 7.25 20.83
N GLY A 358 -2.75 6.95 20.38
CA GLY A 358 -2.11 5.65 20.56
C GLY A 358 -1.92 5.22 22.02
N SER A 359 -1.73 6.17 22.95
CA SER A 359 -1.59 5.90 24.39
C SER A 359 -2.89 5.63 25.12
N MET A 360 -4.05 5.88 24.48
CA MET A 360 -5.36 5.66 25.06
C MET A 360 -5.95 4.31 24.66
N GLY A 361 -6.82 3.74 25.49
CA GLY A 361 -7.61 2.55 25.18
C GLY A 361 -8.78 2.85 24.22
N MET A 362 -9.53 1.80 23.86
CA MET A 362 -10.70 1.94 22.98
C MET A 362 -11.74 2.89 23.56
N THR A 363 -12.12 2.74 24.84
CA THR A 363 -13.13 3.58 25.50
C THR A 363 -12.78 5.06 25.40
N ASP A 364 -11.53 5.42 25.71
CA ASP A 364 -11.09 6.82 25.68
C ASP A 364 -11.04 7.37 24.25
N ASN A 365 -10.64 6.56 23.28
CA ASN A 365 -10.68 6.95 21.87
C ASN A 365 -12.12 7.16 21.36
N MET A 366 -13.11 6.37 21.81
CA MET A 366 -14.54 6.62 21.49
C MET A 366 -15.01 7.93 22.12
N MET A 367 -14.52 8.26 23.30
CA MET A 367 -14.89 9.47 24.04
C MET A 367 -14.41 10.76 23.35
N LEU A 368 -13.34 10.74 22.56
CA LEU A 368 -12.77 11.93 21.90
C LEU A 368 -13.78 12.73 21.06
N LYS A 369 -14.81 12.08 20.51
CA LYS A 369 -15.88 12.75 19.74
C LYS A 369 -17.13 13.08 20.56
N SER A 370 -17.20 12.64 21.81
CA SER A 370 -18.41 12.76 22.64
C SER A 370 -18.21 13.47 23.99
N TYR A 371 -16.96 13.76 24.40
CA TYR A 371 -16.65 14.33 25.71
C TYR A 371 -17.37 15.67 26.01
N GLY A 372 -17.71 16.45 24.98
CA GLY A 372 -18.43 17.70 25.08
C GLY A 372 -19.95 17.58 24.96
N LYS A 373 -20.49 16.36 24.79
CA LYS A 373 -21.94 16.12 24.71
C LYS A 373 -22.47 15.86 26.11
N GLY A 374 -22.97 16.88 26.77
CA GLY A 374 -23.58 16.77 28.11
C GLY A 374 -23.48 18.06 28.91
N HIS A 375 -24.31 18.19 29.93
CA HIS A 375 -24.37 19.36 30.82
C HIS A 375 -23.69 19.10 32.19
N SER A 376 -23.12 17.88 32.36
CA SER A 376 -22.44 17.50 33.61
C SER A 376 -20.97 17.96 33.59
N PRO A 377 -20.42 18.45 34.73
CA PRO A 377 -19.00 18.71 34.87
C PRO A 377 -18.16 17.42 34.89
N ILE A 378 -18.78 16.24 35.00
CA ILE A 378 -18.15 14.93 34.99
C ILE A 378 -18.39 14.29 33.63
N VAL A 379 -17.33 13.82 33.00
CA VAL A 379 -17.40 13.15 31.70
C VAL A 379 -18.09 11.80 31.84
N ASP A 380 -19.16 11.58 31.06
CA ASP A 380 -19.82 10.29 30.97
C ASP A 380 -18.98 9.32 30.16
N ARG A 381 -18.51 8.24 30.78
CA ARG A 381 -17.73 7.18 30.17
C ARG A 381 -18.57 5.96 29.77
N LYS A 382 -19.84 5.91 30.16
CA LYS A 382 -20.69 4.73 29.91
C LYS A 382 -20.96 4.57 28.42
N ALA A 383 -21.51 5.60 27.78
CA ALA A 383 -21.80 5.54 26.35
C ALA A 383 -20.55 5.25 25.47
N PRO A 384 -19.37 5.89 25.69
CA PRO A 384 -18.14 5.50 25.01
C PRO A 384 -17.69 4.06 25.29
N HIS A 385 -17.88 3.55 26.49
CA HIS A 385 -17.56 2.17 26.85
C HIS A 385 -18.47 1.19 26.12
N ASP A 386 -19.78 1.41 26.13
CA ASP A 386 -20.77 0.57 25.45
C ASP A 386 -20.52 0.55 23.93
N LEU A 387 -20.13 1.70 23.36
CA LEU A 387 -19.74 1.80 21.96
C LEU A 387 -18.44 0.99 21.67
N ALA A 388 -17.44 1.07 22.56
CA ALA A 388 -16.21 0.30 22.42
C ALA A 388 -16.46 -1.22 22.48
N GLU A 389 -17.34 -1.68 23.38
CA GLU A 389 -17.75 -3.09 23.44
C GLU A 389 -18.49 -3.52 22.15
N THR A 390 -19.38 -2.69 21.64
CA THR A 390 -20.10 -2.93 20.38
C THR A 390 -19.13 -3.09 19.23
N ILE A 391 -18.20 -2.14 19.05
CA ILE A 391 -17.18 -2.17 17.99
C ILE A 391 -16.28 -3.40 18.14
N LYS A 392 -15.85 -3.73 19.39
CA LYS A 392 -15.06 -4.93 19.66
C LYS A 392 -15.76 -6.19 19.19
N LYS A 393 -17.06 -6.31 19.49
CA LYS A 393 -17.85 -7.48 19.12
C LYS A 393 -18.16 -7.53 17.63
N GLU A 394 -18.66 -6.44 17.05
CA GLU A 394 -19.14 -6.41 15.65
C GLU A 394 -18.00 -6.51 14.63
N LEU A 395 -16.86 -5.84 14.91
CA LEU A 395 -15.71 -5.86 14.02
C LEU A 395 -14.65 -6.89 14.42
N GLY A 396 -14.90 -7.67 15.46
CA GLY A 396 -13.97 -8.71 15.91
C GLY A 396 -12.60 -8.13 16.31
N VAL A 397 -12.57 -7.02 17.08
CA VAL A 397 -11.32 -6.42 17.53
C VAL A 397 -10.70 -7.30 18.61
N VAL A 398 -9.47 -7.76 18.36
CA VAL A 398 -8.70 -8.55 19.31
C VAL A 398 -7.89 -7.62 20.21
N THR A 399 -8.30 -7.55 21.48
CA THR A 399 -7.64 -6.76 22.53
C THR A 399 -7.74 -7.48 23.87
N PRO A 400 -6.73 -7.42 24.76
CA PRO A 400 -6.83 -7.95 26.12
C PRO A 400 -8.01 -7.35 26.91
N ASP A 401 -8.13 -6.02 26.88
CA ASP A 401 -9.24 -5.27 27.46
C ASP A 401 -9.42 -3.92 26.71
N LEU A 402 -10.50 -3.19 27.01
CA LEU A 402 -10.83 -1.91 26.37
C LEU A 402 -9.92 -0.74 26.80
N ASN A 403 -9.14 -0.89 27.87
CA ASN A 403 -8.21 0.13 28.37
C ASN A 403 -6.78 -0.10 27.83
N THR A 404 -6.54 -1.24 27.17
CA THR A 404 -5.25 -1.49 26.51
C THR A 404 -4.97 -0.37 25.52
N PRO A 405 -3.82 0.33 25.60
CA PRO A 405 -3.44 1.36 24.63
C PRO A 405 -3.50 0.82 23.20
N VAL A 406 -4.22 1.56 22.33
CA VAL A 406 -4.44 1.09 20.95
C VAL A 406 -3.15 0.95 20.14
N SER A 407 -2.07 1.65 20.53
CA SER A 407 -0.73 1.46 19.95
C SER A 407 -0.12 0.08 20.18
N ARG A 408 -0.66 -0.71 21.13
CA ARG A 408 -0.24 -2.10 21.40
C ARG A 408 -1.02 -3.14 20.59
N LEU A 409 -2.05 -2.71 19.88
CA LEU A 409 -2.85 -3.58 19.02
C LEU A 409 -2.15 -3.78 17.67
N SER A 410 -2.50 -4.85 16.97
CA SER A 410 -2.06 -5.02 15.58
C SER A 410 -2.65 -3.93 14.69
N GLY A 411 -1.98 -3.63 13.58
CA GLY A 411 -2.43 -2.61 12.62
C GLY A 411 -3.88 -2.81 12.16
N GLY A 412 -4.31 -4.06 11.92
CA GLY A 412 -5.67 -4.41 11.58
C GLY A 412 -6.67 -4.07 12.70
N ASN A 413 -6.33 -4.36 13.96
CA ASN A 413 -7.19 -4.02 15.10
C ASN A 413 -7.26 -2.51 15.33
N VAL A 414 -6.14 -1.78 15.18
CA VAL A 414 -6.14 -0.29 15.21
C VAL A 414 -7.10 0.26 14.16
N GLN A 415 -7.05 -0.28 12.93
CA GLN A 415 -7.93 0.17 11.84
C GLN A 415 -9.41 -0.12 12.12
N LYS A 416 -9.74 -1.32 12.61
CA LYS A 416 -11.11 -1.67 13.03
C LYS A 416 -11.65 -0.71 14.08
N VAL A 417 -10.83 -0.34 15.06
CA VAL A 417 -11.21 0.65 16.11
C VAL A 417 -11.49 2.02 15.49
N LEU A 418 -10.61 2.48 14.60
CA LEU A 418 -10.76 3.77 13.92
C LEU A 418 -12.00 3.80 13.02
N VAL A 419 -12.13 2.83 12.12
CA VAL A 419 -13.28 2.75 11.22
C VAL A 419 -14.58 2.61 12.01
N GLY A 420 -14.64 1.76 13.02
CA GLY A 420 -15.81 1.58 13.88
C GLY A 420 -16.24 2.89 14.55
N ARG A 421 -15.29 3.67 15.07
CA ARG A 421 -15.59 5.01 15.65
C ARG A 421 -16.17 5.97 14.62
N GLU A 422 -15.58 6.02 13.43
CA GLU A 422 -16.03 6.93 12.37
C GLU A 422 -17.43 6.56 11.84
N LEU A 423 -17.71 5.28 11.68
CA LEU A 423 -19.03 4.79 11.25
C LEU A 423 -20.12 5.02 12.30
N ALA A 424 -19.79 4.84 13.58
CA ALA A 424 -20.74 5.07 14.68
C ALA A 424 -21.16 6.55 14.83
N ALA A 425 -20.43 7.48 14.20
CA ALA A 425 -20.81 8.88 14.14
C ALA A 425 -22.02 9.16 13.21
N ASN A 426 -22.54 8.14 12.50
CA ASN A 426 -23.59 8.25 11.49
C ASN A 426 -23.29 9.35 10.45
N PRO A 427 -22.21 9.24 9.69
CA PRO A 427 -21.80 10.27 8.76
C PRO A 427 -22.79 10.40 7.59
N ILE A 428 -22.90 11.62 7.04
CA ILE A 428 -23.53 11.89 5.74
C ILE A 428 -22.46 11.83 4.65
N VAL A 429 -21.24 12.23 4.98
CA VAL A 429 -20.05 12.09 4.15
C VAL A 429 -18.99 11.32 4.93
N LEU A 430 -18.50 10.23 4.35
CA LEU A 430 -17.43 9.41 4.89
C LEU A 430 -16.23 9.48 3.93
N MET A 431 -15.10 9.91 4.40
CA MET A 431 -13.85 9.95 3.64
C MET A 431 -12.86 8.94 4.21
N THR A 432 -12.20 8.18 3.34
CA THR A 432 -11.20 7.19 3.75
C THR A 432 -9.93 7.34 2.91
N ALA A 433 -8.79 7.51 3.58
CA ALA A 433 -7.49 7.53 2.95
C ALA A 433 -6.75 6.23 3.27
N TYR A 434 -6.56 5.39 2.25
CA TYR A 434 -5.79 4.13 2.37
C TYR A 434 -6.25 3.24 3.54
N ALA A 435 -7.57 3.14 3.73
CA ALA A 435 -8.17 2.48 4.90
C ALA A 435 -7.77 1.02 5.09
N VAL A 436 -7.35 0.32 4.04
CA VAL A 436 -6.97 -1.09 4.06
C VAL A 436 -5.46 -1.33 3.93
N ARG A 437 -4.67 -0.28 3.78
CA ARG A 437 -3.22 -0.41 3.59
C ARG A 437 -2.57 -1.15 4.75
N GLY A 438 -1.81 -2.21 4.42
CA GLY A 438 -1.09 -3.02 5.40
C GLY A 438 -1.97 -3.89 6.30
N LEU A 439 -3.23 -4.16 5.90
CA LEU A 439 -4.13 -5.08 6.58
C LEU A 439 -4.04 -6.49 5.97
N ASP A 440 -4.56 -7.46 6.71
CA ASP A 440 -4.85 -8.79 6.19
C ASP A 440 -6.08 -8.78 5.26
N ILE A 441 -6.20 -9.79 4.44
CA ILE A 441 -7.27 -9.91 3.43
C ILE A 441 -8.65 -9.85 4.09
N ASN A 442 -8.90 -10.62 5.15
CA ASN A 442 -10.19 -10.67 5.83
C ASN A 442 -10.60 -9.31 6.38
N THR A 443 -9.66 -8.59 7.01
CA THR A 443 -9.92 -7.25 7.53
C THR A 443 -10.22 -6.26 6.40
N SER A 444 -9.53 -6.36 5.26
CA SER A 444 -9.76 -5.49 4.11
C SER A 444 -11.18 -5.69 3.54
N TYR A 445 -11.60 -6.92 3.31
CA TYR A 445 -12.94 -7.23 2.81
C TYR A 445 -14.04 -6.84 3.82
N THR A 446 -13.80 -6.99 5.12
CA THR A 446 -14.69 -6.48 6.16
C THR A 446 -14.90 -4.96 6.01
N ILE A 447 -13.83 -4.20 5.76
CA ILE A 447 -13.93 -2.75 5.56
C ILE A 447 -14.69 -2.43 4.27
N TYR A 448 -14.43 -3.11 3.15
CA TYR A 448 -15.16 -2.90 1.89
C TYR A 448 -16.66 -3.17 2.07
N HIS A 449 -17.01 -4.23 2.78
CA HIS A 449 -18.40 -4.51 3.12
C HIS A 449 -19.03 -3.39 3.95
N LEU A 450 -18.34 -2.88 4.97
CA LEU A 450 -18.81 -1.76 5.78
C LEU A 450 -19.00 -0.48 4.95
N LEU A 451 -18.13 -0.18 4.00
CA LEU A 451 -18.28 0.97 3.09
C LEU A 451 -19.51 0.82 2.20
N ASN A 452 -19.77 -0.38 1.67
CA ASN A 452 -20.98 -0.68 0.90
C ASN A 452 -22.26 -0.58 1.75
N GLU A 453 -22.24 -0.99 3.03
CA GLU A 453 -23.36 -0.77 3.94
C GLU A 453 -23.63 0.73 4.20
N GLN A 454 -22.59 1.57 4.30
CA GLN A 454 -22.77 3.02 4.38
C GLN A 454 -23.38 3.59 3.08
N LYS A 455 -22.90 3.15 1.92
CA LYS A 455 -23.49 3.50 0.63
C LYS A 455 -24.98 3.16 0.57
N LYS A 456 -25.39 1.95 0.95
CA LYS A 456 -26.80 1.52 1.00
C LYS A 456 -27.66 2.42 1.91
N ARG A 457 -27.07 3.02 2.94
CA ARG A 457 -27.73 4.00 3.84
C ARG A 457 -27.79 5.42 3.26
N GLY A 458 -27.30 5.65 2.04
CA GLY A 458 -27.30 6.95 1.39
C GLY A 458 -26.13 7.85 1.79
N VAL A 459 -25.10 7.32 2.45
CA VAL A 459 -23.87 8.05 2.78
C VAL A 459 -23.07 8.27 1.49
N ALA A 460 -22.51 9.47 1.34
CA ALA A 460 -21.52 9.77 0.31
C ALA A 460 -20.15 9.26 0.78
N VAL A 461 -19.59 8.29 0.08
CA VAL A 461 -18.28 7.70 0.46
C VAL A 461 -17.22 8.16 -0.53
N ILE A 462 -16.12 8.75 -0.02
CA ILE A 462 -14.92 9.03 -0.80
C ILE A 462 -13.86 8.02 -0.36
N TYR A 463 -13.37 7.24 -1.32
CA TYR A 463 -12.40 6.18 -1.08
C TYR A 463 -11.10 6.45 -1.85
N VAL A 464 -10.00 6.63 -1.14
CA VAL A 464 -8.64 6.67 -1.70
C VAL A 464 -7.98 5.32 -1.48
N GLY A 465 -7.59 4.64 -2.55
CA GLY A 465 -6.92 3.34 -2.51
C GLY A 465 -5.73 3.26 -3.45
N GLU A 466 -4.82 2.33 -3.18
CA GLU A 466 -3.64 2.07 -4.02
C GLU A 466 -3.92 1.01 -5.09
N ASP A 467 -4.87 0.12 -4.82
CA ASP A 467 -5.19 -1.02 -5.69
C ASP A 467 -6.29 -0.65 -6.68
N LEU A 468 -5.93 -0.62 -7.97
CA LEU A 468 -6.88 -0.29 -9.04
C LEU A 468 -7.95 -1.37 -9.22
N ASP A 469 -7.65 -2.63 -8.94
CA ASP A 469 -8.64 -3.71 -9.02
C ASP A 469 -9.74 -3.49 -7.99
N VAL A 470 -9.36 -3.13 -6.75
CA VAL A 470 -10.30 -2.75 -5.69
C VAL A 470 -11.09 -1.49 -6.06
N LEU A 471 -10.44 -0.47 -6.63
CA LEU A 471 -11.14 0.75 -7.07
C LEU A 471 -12.20 0.42 -8.12
N LEU A 472 -11.88 -0.45 -9.08
CA LEU A 472 -12.80 -0.89 -10.13
C LEU A 472 -13.93 -1.77 -9.62
N GLU A 473 -13.71 -2.57 -8.59
CA GLU A 473 -14.73 -3.44 -7.99
C GLU A 473 -15.61 -2.72 -6.98
N LEU A 474 -15.06 -1.75 -6.22
CA LEU A 474 -15.75 -1.10 -5.11
C LEU A 474 -16.47 0.19 -5.53
N CYS A 475 -15.85 1.01 -6.41
CA CYS A 475 -16.28 2.38 -6.66
C CYS A 475 -17.26 2.50 -7.84
N ASP A 476 -18.27 3.36 -7.70
CA ASP A 476 -19.24 3.63 -8.76
C ASP A 476 -18.68 4.62 -9.78
N ARG A 477 -17.96 5.64 -9.31
CA ARG A 477 -17.20 6.59 -10.13
C ARG A 477 -15.79 6.71 -9.62
N ILE A 478 -14.86 7.05 -10.50
CA ILE A 478 -13.43 7.21 -10.18
C ILE A 478 -12.96 8.55 -10.71
N VAL A 479 -12.54 9.44 -9.81
CA VAL A 479 -11.79 10.64 -10.14
C VAL A 479 -10.32 10.25 -10.29
N VAL A 480 -9.72 10.56 -11.43
CA VAL A 480 -8.31 10.27 -11.67
C VAL A 480 -7.50 11.55 -11.53
N LEU A 481 -6.52 11.53 -10.63
CA LEU A 481 -5.58 12.63 -10.42
C LEU A 481 -4.26 12.35 -11.14
N CYS A 482 -3.76 13.36 -11.86
CA CYS A 482 -2.45 13.34 -12.50
C CYS A 482 -1.79 14.72 -12.37
N GLY A 483 -0.59 14.77 -11.78
CA GLY A 483 0.12 16.03 -11.57
C GLY A 483 -0.68 17.08 -10.78
N GLY A 484 -1.49 16.64 -9.80
CA GLY A 484 -2.35 17.51 -9.00
C GLY A 484 -3.67 17.92 -9.65
N LYS A 485 -3.94 17.54 -10.91
CA LYS A 485 -5.15 17.90 -11.64
C LYS A 485 -6.13 16.75 -11.76
N VAL A 486 -7.42 17.07 -11.85
CA VAL A 486 -8.45 16.08 -12.22
C VAL A 486 -8.30 15.77 -13.71
N ASN A 487 -7.84 14.57 -14.02
CA ASN A 487 -7.60 14.10 -15.40
C ASN A 487 -8.73 13.21 -15.92
N GLY A 488 -9.90 13.32 -15.33
CA GLY A 488 -11.13 12.67 -15.73
C GLY A 488 -11.90 12.09 -14.57
N ILE A 489 -13.20 11.93 -14.81
CA ILE A 489 -14.15 11.26 -13.91
C ILE A 489 -14.74 10.09 -14.69
N LEU A 490 -14.41 8.89 -14.29
CA LEU A 490 -14.75 7.66 -15.00
C LEU A 490 -15.89 6.91 -14.29
N ASP A 491 -16.73 6.23 -15.09
CA ASP A 491 -17.71 5.27 -14.57
C ASP A 491 -16.96 3.99 -14.15
N GLY A 492 -16.90 3.70 -12.85
CA GLY A 492 -16.16 2.55 -12.32
C GLY A 492 -16.68 1.18 -12.79
N ARG A 493 -17.89 1.14 -13.40
CA ARG A 493 -18.48 -0.09 -13.95
C ARG A 493 -18.12 -0.33 -15.41
N LYS A 494 -17.65 0.70 -16.13
CA LYS A 494 -17.40 0.66 -17.57
C LYS A 494 -15.94 0.83 -17.93
N THR A 495 -15.18 1.53 -17.08
CA THR A 495 -13.76 1.77 -17.32
C THR A 495 -12.90 0.54 -17.08
N THR A 496 -11.68 0.54 -17.61
CA THR A 496 -10.69 -0.53 -17.43
C THR A 496 -9.49 -0.06 -16.62
N LYS A 497 -8.75 -1.01 -16.09
CA LYS A 497 -7.52 -0.75 -15.34
C LYS A 497 -6.49 0.01 -16.19
N GLU A 498 -6.41 -0.32 -17.47
CA GLU A 498 -5.50 0.30 -18.44
C GLU A 498 -5.87 1.76 -18.68
N GLU A 499 -7.17 2.07 -18.80
CA GLU A 499 -7.65 3.44 -18.98
C GLU A 499 -7.37 4.29 -17.75
N VAL A 500 -7.69 3.80 -16.55
CA VAL A 500 -7.37 4.50 -15.30
C VAL A 500 -5.87 4.72 -15.19
N GLY A 501 -5.05 3.68 -15.42
CA GLY A 501 -3.60 3.76 -15.35
C GLY A 501 -3.00 4.75 -16.36
N LEU A 502 -3.54 4.80 -17.59
CA LEU A 502 -3.10 5.77 -18.60
C LEU A 502 -3.37 7.21 -18.15
N ARG A 503 -4.56 7.47 -17.59
CA ARG A 503 -4.94 8.80 -17.09
C ARG A 503 -4.18 9.20 -15.83
N MET A 504 -3.68 8.26 -15.04
CA MET A 504 -2.83 8.55 -13.88
C MET A 504 -1.43 9.06 -14.28
N THR A 505 -0.97 8.74 -15.49
CA THR A 505 0.39 9.05 -15.96
C THR A 505 0.45 10.15 -17.01
N ASN A 506 -0.58 10.30 -17.81
CA ASN A 506 -0.60 11.24 -18.91
C ASN A 506 -1.80 12.19 -18.77
N LEU A 507 -1.54 13.49 -18.73
CA LEU A 507 -2.61 14.48 -18.84
C LEU A 507 -3.27 14.34 -20.21
N VAL A 508 -4.49 13.86 -20.23
CA VAL A 508 -5.30 13.80 -21.43
C VAL A 508 -5.85 15.20 -21.66
N LYS A 509 -5.50 15.85 -22.77
CA LYS A 509 -6.18 17.07 -23.18
C LYS A 509 -7.63 16.69 -23.50
N GLU A 510 -8.59 17.26 -22.79
CA GLU A 510 -10.00 17.14 -23.20
C GLU A 510 -10.10 17.72 -24.61
N GLU A 511 -10.34 16.87 -25.61
CA GLU A 511 -10.94 17.31 -26.85
C GLU A 511 -12.33 17.83 -26.49
N GLN A 512 -12.52 19.13 -26.71
CA GLN A 512 -13.80 19.79 -26.50
C GLN A 512 -14.88 19.03 -27.28
N ALA A 513 -15.78 18.36 -26.55
CA ALA A 513 -16.98 17.76 -27.13
C ALA A 513 -18.15 18.75 -27.06
#